data_7d8cc31026da9447de663134e7104ba7
#
_entry.id   7d8cc31026da9447de663134e7104ba7
#
_cell.length_a   1.000
_cell.length_b   1.000
_cell.length_c   1.000
_cell.angle_alpha   90.00
_cell.angle_beta   90.00
_cell.angle_gamma   90.00
#
_symmetry.space_group_name_H-M   'P 1'
#
loop_
_entity.id
_entity.type
_entity.pdbx_description
1 polymer ?
#
loop_
_entity_poly.entity_id
_entity_poly.type
_entity_poly.pdbx_seq_one_letter_code
_entity_poly.pdbx_strand_id
1 'polypeptide(L)'
;VEKINFVGGEPMLHPHLEAWIISAKSCGLTTSIVSNGTKMTEEWLTKMRPYLDWLGLSIDASIDEIHFLMGRGLKGEIASGFSRHLERSKNVWRIAQRLGYGLKLNTVVTSVNADNDMSELVKSLRPHRWKIFRVLHIKGENDGRVEPLLIEQEQFERYMLRHRNSLKGLEETQVVSEDNEEMLGTYAMIDPQGRAYTNLHGCYHYSKQSAVDIGFSTAWAQVMDGFSQRRFINRGGEWSWGKNGNRIPLPVVED
;
A
#
# COMPACT_ATOMS: atom_id res chain seq x y z
N VAL A 1 8.83 -1.20 -17.57
CA VAL A 1 8.13 -1.46 -16.28
C VAL A 1 8.57 -2.82 -15.78
N GLU A 2 9.05 -2.89 -14.55
CA GLU A 2 9.53 -4.14 -13.93
C GLU A 2 8.52 -4.71 -12.91
N LYS A 3 7.58 -3.88 -12.47
CA LYS A 3 6.63 -4.24 -11.43
C LYS A 3 5.28 -3.59 -11.66
N ILE A 4 4.23 -4.31 -11.31
CA ILE A 4 2.86 -3.82 -11.22
C ILE A 4 2.34 -3.97 -9.78
N ASN A 5 1.57 -2.97 -9.32
CA ASN A 5 0.92 -3.01 -8.02
C ASN A 5 -0.58 -2.81 -8.20
N PHE A 6 -1.35 -3.83 -7.90
CA PHE A 6 -2.80 -3.79 -7.94
C PHE A 6 -3.32 -3.07 -6.70
N VAL A 7 -3.94 -1.94 -6.92
CA VAL A 7 -4.48 -1.05 -5.89
C VAL A 7 -5.86 -0.55 -6.31
N GLY A 8 -6.40 0.39 -5.61
CA GLY A 8 -7.67 1.03 -5.91
C GLY A 8 -8.48 1.19 -4.63
N GLY A 9 -9.80 1.18 -4.67
CA GLY A 9 -10.61 1.13 -3.47
C GLY A 9 -10.30 -0.14 -2.67
N GLU A 10 -10.74 -1.28 -3.18
CA GLU A 10 -10.33 -2.60 -2.69
C GLU A 10 -10.22 -3.55 -3.88
N PRO A 11 -8.99 -3.94 -4.30
CA PRO A 11 -8.79 -4.74 -5.50
C PRO A 11 -9.41 -6.13 -5.41
N MET A 12 -9.53 -6.71 -4.21
CA MET A 12 -10.15 -8.01 -3.99
C MET A 12 -11.65 -8.06 -4.33
N LEU A 13 -12.29 -6.92 -4.61
CA LEU A 13 -13.68 -6.87 -5.08
C LEU A 13 -13.80 -6.99 -6.60
N HIS A 14 -12.69 -6.86 -7.33
CA HIS A 14 -12.74 -6.92 -8.78
C HIS A 14 -12.77 -8.37 -9.29
N PRO A 15 -13.77 -8.76 -10.12
CA PRO A 15 -13.97 -10.16 -10.52
C PRO A 15 -12.82 -10.73 -11.37
N HIS A 16 -12.07 -9.88 -12.07
CA HIS A 16 -10.97 -10.30 -12.94
C HIS A 16 -9.57 -10.13 -12.33
N LEU A 17 -9.47 -9.79 -11.04
CA LEU A 17 -8.19 -9.53 -10.38
C LEU A 17 -7.20 -10.69 -10.54
N GLU A 18 -7.64 -11.92 -10.33
CA GLU A 18 -6.79 -13.11 -10.46
C GLU A 18 -6.22 -13.25 -11.87
N ALA A 19 -7.07 -13.10 -12.88
CA ALA A 19 -6.63 -13.17 -14.28
C ALA A 19 -5.59 -12.07 -14.61
N TRP A 20 -5.77 -10.88 -14.09
CA TRP A 20 -4.81 -9.79 -14.29
C TRP A 20 -3.47 -10.04 -13.59
N ILE A 21 -3.49 -10.58 -12.36
CA ILE A 21 -2.25 -10.94 -11.65
C ILE A 21 -1.50 -12.02 -12.43
N ILE A 22 -2.20 -13.07 -12.89
CA ILE A 22 -1.62 -14.16 -13.66
C ILE A 22 -1.02 -13.63 -14.98
N SER A 23 -1.76 -12.80 -15.70
CA SER A 23 -1.30 -12.18 -16.95
C SER A 23 -0.06 -11.31 -16.72
N ALA A 24 -0.07 -10.46 -15.70
CA ALA A 24 1.09 -9.64 -15.37
C ALA A 24 2.32 -10.50 -15.03
N LYS A 25 2.12 -11.60 -14.30
CA LYS A 25 3.21 -12.53 -13.97
C LYS A 25 3.75 -13.24 -15.21
N SER A 26 2.89 -13.64 -16.15
CA SER A 26 3.30 -14.27 -17.41
C SER A 26 4.10 -13.31 -18.32
N CYS A 27 3.90 -12.00 -18.16
CA CYS A 27 4.72 -10.96 -18.81
C CYS A 27 6.07 -10.72 -18.09
N GLY A 28 6.43 -11.52 -17.10
CA GLY A 28 7.70 -11.39 -16.36
C GLY A 28 7.74 -10.27 -15.33
N LEU A 29 6.60 -9.66 -15.00
CA LEU A 29 6.54 -8.57 -14.03
C LEU A 29 6.59 -9.10 -12.58
N THR A 30 7.22 -8.36 -11.70
CA THR A 30 7.00 -8.49 -10.26
C THR A 30 5.59 -8.01 -9.93
N THR A 31 4.80 -8.87 -9.30
CA THR A 31 3.40 -8.59 -8.98
C THR A 31 3.20 -8.25 -7.52
N SER A 32 2.38 -7.28 -7.24
CA SER A 32 2.08 -6.81 -5.90
C SER A 32 0.62 -6.41 -5.79
N ILE A 33 0.02 -6.60 -4.63
CA ILE A 33 -1.31 -6.11 -4.30
C ILE A 33 -1.25 -5.30 -3.01
N VAL A 34 -2.11 -4.27 -2.88
CA VAL A 34 -2.39 -3.61 -1.60
C VAL A 34 -3.88 -3.73 -1.32
N SER A 35 -4.22 -4.28 -0.16
CA SER A 35 -5.59 -4.62 0.23
C SER A 35 -5.83 -4.35 1.71
N ASN A 36 -7.10 -4.21 2.08
CA ASN A 36 -7.54 -4.23 3.47
C ASN A 36 -7.58 -5.66 4.07
N GLY A 37 -7.28 -6.69 3.28
CA GLY A 37 -7.21 -8.09 3.70
C GLY A 37 -8.57 -8.78 3.92
N THR A 38 -9.67 -8.04 3.89
CA THR A 38 -11.01 -8.57 4.29
C THR A 38 -11.47 -9.79 3.48
N LYS A 39 -11.12 -9.85 2.20
CA LYS A 39 -11.49 -10.93 1.28
C LYS A 39 -10.38 -11.95 1.06
N MET A 40 -9.23 -11.81 1.70
CA MET A 40 -8.11 -12.73 1.54
C MET A 40 -8.29 -13.96 2.43
N THR A 41 -8.57 -15.09 1.82
CA THR A 41 -8.64 -16.40 2.48
C THR A 41 -7.32 -17.15 2.30
N GLU A 42 -7.06 -18.14 3.14
CA GLU A 42 -5.91 -19.03 2.99
C GLU A 42 -5.93 -19.76 1.64
N GLU A 43 -7.09 -20.21 1.21
CA GLU A 43 -7.28 -20.85 -0.09
C GLU A 43 -6.86 -19.91 -1.24
N TRP A 44 -7.35 -18.67 -1.22
CA TRP A 44 -6.97 -17.68 -2.23
C TRP A 44 -5.47 -17.38 -2.22
N LEU A 45 -4.89 -17.16 -1.04
CA LEU A 45 -3.46 -16.89 -0.89
C LEU A 45 -2.62 -18.09 -1.39
N THR A 46 -3.02 -19.31 -1.09
CA THR A 46 -2.33 -20.51 -1.57
C THR A 46 -2.40 -20.63 -3.09
N LYS A 47 -3.58 -20.43 -3.67
CA LYS A 47 -3.81 -20.43 -5.12
C LYS A 47 -2.97 -19.38 -5.84
N MET A 48 -2.91 -18.17 -5.29
CA MET A 48 -2.24 -17.03 -5.94
C MET A 48 -0.73 -16.96 -5.69
N ARG A 49 -0.19 -17.77 -4.78
CA ARG A 49 1.23 -17.73 -4.42
C ARG A 49 2.21 -17.87 -5.61
N PRO A 50 1.96 -18.70 -6.65
CA PRO A 50 2.83 -18.77 -7.81
C PRO A 50 2.88 -17.48 -8.65
N TYR A 51 1.83 -16.67 -8.58
CA TYR A 51 1.61 -15.53 -9.46
C TYR A 51 1.75 -14.17 -8.75
N LEU A 52 1.62 -14.14 -7.43
CA LEU A 52 1.67 -12.93 -6.62
C LEU A 52 2.91 -12.95 -5.73
N ASP A 53 3.80 -11.98 -5.92
CA ASP A 53 5.07 -11.92 -5.18
C ASP A 53 4.93 -11.18 -3.85
N TRP A 54 4.18 -10.09 -3.85
CA TRP A 54 4.11 -9.16 -2.72
C TRP A 54 2.69 -8.87 -2.28
N LEU A 55 2.48 -8.97 -0.99
CA LEU A 55 1.24 -8.59 -0.33
C LEU A 55 1.48 -7.36 0.55
N GLY A 56 0.75 -6.29 0.31
CA GLY A 56 0.65 -5.11 1.18
C GLY A 56 -0.66 -5.12 1.93
N LEU A 57 -0.62 -5.09 3.26
CA LEU A 57 -1.81 -4.89 4.08
C LEU A 57 -1.87 -3.47 4.63
N SER A 58 -3.07 -2.90 4.57
CA SER A 58 -3.35 -1.58 5.14
C SER A 58 -3.76 -1.72 6.60
N ILE A 59 -2.86 -1.39 7.52
CA ILE A 59 -3.09 -1.39 8.96
C ILE A 59 -2.64 -0.04 9.51
N ASP A 60 -3.57 0.75 10.01
CA ASP A 60 -3.30 2.15 10.38
C ASP A 60 -3.12 2.35 11.88
N ALA A 61 -3.43 1.35 12.70
CA ALA A 61 -3.31 1.44 14.15
C ALA A 61 -2.94 0.10 14.79
N SER A 62 -2.43 0.16 16.02
CA SER A 62 -2.07 -1.01 16.82
C SER A 62 -3.25 -1.60 17.63
N ILE A 63 -4.42 -0.94 17.58
CA ILE A 63 -5.65 -1.36 18.28
C ILE A 63 -6.89 -1.17 17.40
N ASP A 64 -7.91 -2.00 17.59
CA ASP A 64 -9.13 -1.98 16.78
C ASP A 64 -10.05 -0.79 17.07
N GLU A 65 -9.98 -0.18 18.26
CA GLU A 65 -10.70 1.03 18.60
C GLU A 65 -10.35 2.21 17.69
N ILE A 66 -9.06 2.38 17.40
CA ILE A 66 -8.61 3.42 16.47
C ILE A 66 -9.02 3.08 15.04
N HIS A 67 -8.94 1.80 14.64
CA HIS A 67 -9.45 1.36 13.34
C HIS A 67 -10.95 1.67 13.19
N PHE A 68 -11.74 1.45 14.22
CA PHE A 68 -13.16 1.84 14.23
C PHE A 68 -13.35 3.34 14.00
N LEU A 69 -12.61 4.18 14.74
CA LEU A 69 -12.68 5.64 14.58
C LEU A 69 -12.25 6.12 13.19
N MET A 70 -11.36 5.38 12.53
CA MET A 70 -10.93 5.62 11.15
C MET A 70 -11.89 5.02 10.11
N GLY A 71 -12.99 4.41 10.51
CA GLY A 71 -13.94 3.75 9.61
C GLY A 71 -13.41 2.45 8.99
N ARG A 72 -12.34 1.88 9.54
CA ARG A 72 -11.79 0.59 9.08
C ARG A 72 -12.48 -0.56 9.79
N GLY A 73 -13.29 -1.30 9.03
CA GLY A 73 -14.02 -2.45 9.53
C GLY A 73 -15.03 -2.94 8.49
N LEU A 74 -15.68 -4.03 8.77
CA LEU A 74 -16.84 -4.48 7.99
C LEU A 74 -18.02 -3.54 8.26
N LYS A 75 -18.89 -3.35 7.25
CA LYS A 75 -20.06 -2.47 7.39
C LYS A 75 -20.92 -2.79 8.63
N GLY A 76 -21.12 -4.09 8.92
CA GLY A 76 -21.86 -4.52 10.10
C GLY A 76 -21.13 -4.24 11.43
N GLU A 77 -19.80 -4.35 11.46
CA GLU A 77 -18.99 -4.01 12.64
C GLU A 77 -19.06 -2.53 12.96
N ILE A 78 -18.83 -1.68 11.94
CA ILE A 78 -18.91 -0.23 12.08
C ILE A 78 -20.31 0.20 12.55
N ALA A 79 -21.36 -0.37 11.96
CA ALA A 79 -22.74 -0.12 12.39
C ALA A 79 -23.02 -0.56 13.83
N SER A 80 -22.28 -1.54 14.35
CA SER A 80 -22.39 -2.05 15.72
C SER A 80 -21.39 -1.41 16.70
N GLY A 81 -20.64 -0.39 16.28
CA GLY A 81 -19.75 0.39 17.13
C GLY A 81 -18.39 -0.24 17.41
N PHE A 82 -17.90 -1.17 16.59
CA PHE A 82 -16.59 -1.79 16.77
C PHE A 82 -15.91 -2.10 15.44
N SER A 83 -14.64 -2.54 15.51
CA SER A 83 -13.87 -3.10 14.40
C SER A 83 -13.12 -4.34 14.86
N ARG A 84 -12.88 -5.28 13.94
CA ARG A 84 -11.92 -6.39 14.06
C ARG A 84 -10.92 -6.39 12.91
N HIS A 85 -10.63 -5.20 12.40
CA HIS A 85 -9.74 -5.06 11.26
C HIS A 85 -8.32 -5.55 11.56
N LEU A 86 -7.79 -5.21 12.74
CA LEU A 86 -6.46 -5.63 13.16
C LEU A 86 -6.38 -7.15 13.33
N GLU A 87 -7.36 -7.75 14.00
CA GLU A 87 -7.43 -9.21 14.20
C GLU A 87 -7.41 -9.95 12.85
N ARG A 88 -8.26 -9.54 11.90
CA ARG A 88 -8.30 -10.12 10.54
C ARG A 88 -6.99 -9.93 9.81
N SER A 89 -6.43 -8.74 9.86
CA SER A 89 -5.17 -8.41 9.19
C SER A 89 -4.01 -9.23 9.73
N LYS A 90 -3.92 -9.42 11.06
CA LYS A 90 -2.93 -10.31 11.68
C LYS A 90 -3.09 -11.76 11.24
N ASN A 91 -4.32 -12.24 11.07
CA ASN A 91 -4.57 -13.60 10.58
C ASN A 91 -4.08 -13.77 9.12
N VAL A 92 -4.48 -12.84 8.24
CA VAL A 92 -4.00 -12.83 6.84
C VAL A 92 -2.48 -12.73 6.79
N TRP A 93 -1.88 -11.88 7.64
CA TRP A 93 -0.42 -11.71 7.73
C TRP A 93 0.29 -13.03 8.05
N ARG A 94 -0.15 -13.74 9.09
CA ARG A 94 0.43 -15.04 9.47
C ARG A 94 0.35 -16.09 8.34
N ILE A 95 -0.79 -16.15 7.66
CA ILE A 95 -0.97 -17.05 6.52
C ILE A 95 -0.02 -16.68 5.39
N ALA A 96 0.05 -15.41 5.01
CA ALA A 96 0.91 -14.93 3.95
C ALA A 96 2.41 -15.12 4.27
N GLN A 97 2.80 -14.93 5.53
CA GLN A 97 4.14 -15.18 6.02
C GLN A 97 4.52 -16.66 5.87
N ARG A 98 3.67 -17.58 6.34
CA ARG A 98 3.86 -19.03 6.18
C ARG A 98 3.98 -19.46 4.72
N LEU A 99 3.22 -18.83 3.83
CA LEU A 99 3.27 -19.08 2.39
C LEU A 99 4.47 -18.42 1.70
N GLY A 100 5.28 -17.63 2.41
CA GLY A 100 6.50 -17.01 1.89
C GLY A 100 6.26 -15.84 0.94
N TYR A 101 5.19 -15.05 1.14
CA TYR A 101 4.99 -13.80 0.43
C TYR A 101 6.01 -12.74 0.86
N GLY A 102 6.40 -11.86 -0.06
CA GLY A 102 6.99 -10.56 0.32
C GLY A 102 5.92 -9.71 1.00
N LEU A 103 6.19 -9.22 2.23
CA LEU A 103 5.18 -8.54 3.04
C LEU A 103 5.48 -7.06 3.20
N LYS A 104 4.46 -6.24 2.93
CA LYS A 104 4.49 -4.79 3.15
C LYS A 104 3.38 -4.40 4.10
N LEU A 105 3.70 -3.54 5.03
CA LEU A 105 2.74 -2.85 5.87
C LEU A 105 2.55 -1.43 5.33
N ASN A 106 1.32 -1.01 5.12
CA ASN A 106 0.98 0.35 4.73
C ASN A 106 0.16 0.99 5.85
N THR A 107 0.57 2.17 6.30
CA THR A 107 -0.09 2.95 7.35
C THR A 107 -0.30 4.37 6.85
N VAL A 108 -1.53 4.86 6.89
CA VAL A 108 -1.85 6.27 6.64
C VAL A 108 -1.99 6.97 7.99
N VAL A 109 -1.17 7.99 8.23
CA VAL A 109 -1.19 8.79 9.45
C VAL A 109 -2.16 9.96 9.27
N THR A 110 -3.14 10.03 10.16
CA THR A 110 -4.21 11.03 10.21
C THR A 110 -4.29 11.66 11.59
N SER A 111 -5.13 12.65 11.79
CA SER A 111 -5.42 13.24 13.10
C SER A 111 -5.91 12.22 14.13
N VAL A 112 -6.50 11.09 13.68
CA VAL A 112 -7.06 10.06 14.57
C VAL A 112 -5.99 9.13 15.15
N ASN A 113 -4.93 8.83 14.39
CA ASN A 113 -3.91 7.86 14.78
C ASN A 113 -2.49 8.43 14.93
N ALA A 114 -2.30 9.75 14.79
CA ALA A 114 -0.98 10.38 14.87
C ALA A 114 -0.24 10.11 16.19
N ASP A 115 -0.96 9.90 17.28
CA ASP A 115 -0.39 9.59 18.60
C ASP A 115 -0.30 8.09 18.90
N ASN A 116 -0.85 7.24 18.02
CA ASN A 116 -0.79 5.79 18.21
C ASN A 116 0.63 5.24 17.97
N ASP A 117 1.10 4.41 18.89
CA ASP A 117 2.38 3.73 18.75
C ASP A 117 2.19 2.35 18.08
N MET A 118 2.79 2.19 16.91
CA MET A 118 2.78 0.97 16.10
C MET A 118 3.99 0.07 16.36
N SER A 119 4.93 0.48 17.20
CA SER A 119 6.25 -0.14 17.31
C SER A 119 6.18 -1.63 17.65
N GLU A 120 5.40 -2.01 18.66
CA GLU A 120 5.28 -3.41 19.07
C GLU A 120 4.54 -4.25 18.02
N LEU A 121 3.55 -3.68 17.36
CA LEU A 121 2.87 -4.35 16.26
C LEU A 121 3.86 -4.61 15.10
N VAL A 122 4.63 -3.61 14.70
CA VAL A 122 5.61 -3.74 13.61
C VAL A 122 6.70 -4.74 13.96
N LYS A 123 7.21 -4.73 15.20
CA LYS A 123 8.16 -5.74 15.69
C LYS A 123 7.59 -7.15 15.63
N SER A 124 6.31 -7.33 15.95
CA SER A 124 5.65 -8.64 15.91
C SER A 124 5.36 -9.12 14.49
N LEU A 125 4.99 -8.20 13.58
CA LEU A 125 4.68 -8.51 12.18
C LEU A 125 5.94 -8.69 11.32
N ARG A 126 7.02 -8.00 11.62
CA ARG A 126 8.30 -8.00 10.89
C ARG A 126 8.12 -7.84 9.38
N PRO A 127 7.47 -6.75 8.91
CA PRO A 127 7.31 -6.52 7.49
C PRO A 127 8.68 -6.33 6.82
N HIS A 128 8.87 -6.80 5.59
CA HIS A 128 10.05 -6.43 4.80
C HIS A 128 10.08 -4.92 4.53
N ARG A 129 8.90 -4.32 4.42
CA ARG A 129 8.77 -2.88 4.18
C ARG A 129 7.57 -2.33 4.90
N TRP A 130 7.77 -1.28 5.70
CA TRP A 130 6.71 -0.49 6.29
C TRP A 130 6.65 0.88 5.62
N LYS A 131 5.58 1.13 4.88
CA LYS A 131 5.32 2.41 4.23
C LYS A 131 4.37 3.22 5.09
N ILE A 132 4.79 4.42 5.43
CA ILE A 132 4.05 5.34 6.27
C ILE A 132 3.73 6.57 5.43
N PHE A 133 2.44 6.81 5.21
CA PHE A 133 1.93 7.90 4.39
C PHE A 133 1.36 8.98 5.29
N ARG A 134 1.70 10.22 5.02
CA ARG A 134 0.91 11.33 5.53
C ARG A 134 -0.41 11.39 4.76
N VAL A 135 -1.53 11.59 5.44
CA VAL A 135 -2.83 11.74 4.78
C VAL A 135 -2.78 12.87 3.76
N LEU A 136 -3.25 12.61 2.54
CA LEU A 136 -3.13 13.52 1.41
C LEU A 136 -4.51 13.98 0.93
N HIS A 137 -4.68 15.30 0.83
CA HIS A 137 -5.80 15.88 0.11
C HIS A 137 -5.56 15.81 -1.40
N ILE A 138 -6.47 15.19 -2.13
CA ILE A 138 -6.50 15.16 -3.59
C ILE A 138 -7.76 15.90 -4.04
N LYS A 139 -7.57 17.08 -4.58
CA LYS A 139 -8.66 17.94 -5.04
C LYS A 139 -9.53 17.22 -6.09
N GLY A 140 -10.83 17.24 -5.88
CA GLY A 140 -11.79 16.54 -6.73
C GLY A 140 -12.07 15.08 -6.34
N GLU A 141 -11.25 14.47 -5.46
CA GLU A 141 -11.36 13.06 -5.09
C GLU A 141 -11.86 12.84 -3.65
N ASN A 142 -11.34 13.59 -2.71
CA ASN A 142 -11.65 13.40 -1.28
C ASN A 142 -12.05 14.67 -0.54
N ASP A 143 -12.38 15.74 -1.26
CA ASP A 143 -12.87 17.00 -0.70
C ASP A 143 -14.07 16.80 0.24
N GLY A 144 -14.13 17.55 1.31
CA GLY A 144 -15.19 17.51 2.33
C GLY A 144 -15.12 16.30 3.27
N ARG A 145 -14.26 15.34 3.00
CA ARG A 145 -14.10 14.11 3.81
C ARG A 145 -12.73 13.99 4.45
N VAL A 146 -11.70 14.49 3.79
CA VAL A 146 -10.31 14.33 4.26
C VAL A 146 -9.90 15.42 5.23
N GLU A 147 -10.50 16.62 5.18
CA GLU A 147 -10.08 17.79 5.95
C GLU A 147 -10.03 17.52 7.47
N PRO A 148 -11.01 16.83 8.10
CA PRO A 148 -10.93 16.50 9.52
C PRO A 148 -9.80 15.53 9.87
N LEU A 149 -9.26 14.84 8.88
CA LEU A 149 -8.20 13.83 9.03
C LEU A 149 -6.81 14.39 8.78
N LEU A 150 -6.70 15.61 8.25
CA LEU A 150 -5.41 16.22 7.93
C LEU A 150 -4.58 16.44 9.20
N ILE A 151 -3.26 16.34 9.02
CA ILE A 151 -2.25 16.62 10.06
C ILE A 151 -1.18 17.56 9.51
N GLU A 152 -0.59 18.33 10.40
CA GLU A 152 0.54 19.18 10.08
C GLU A 152 1.82 18.35 9.87
N GLN A 153 2.79 18.95 9.17
CA GLN A 153 4.08 18.32 8.89
C GLN A 153 4.78 17.88 10.17
N GLU A 154 4.78 18.73 11.18
CA GLU A 154 5.43 18.46 12.47
C GLU A 154 4.80 17.28 13.22
N GLN A 155 3.49 17.04 13.06
CA GLN A 155 2.82 15.87 13.64
C GLN A 155 3.30 14.59 12.95
N PHE A 156 3.40 14.61 11.62
CA PHE A 156 3.93 13.49 10.85
C PHE A 156 5.40 13.21 11.18
N GLU A 157 6.23 14.24 11.30
CA GLU A 157 7.64 14.10 11.67
C GLU A 157 7.81 13.51 13.07
N ARG A 158 7.00 13.94 14.06
CA ARG A 158 6.99 13.34 15.41
C ARG A 158 6.62 11.85 15.37
N TYR A 159 5.61 11.50 14.57
CA TYR A 159 5.22 10.11 14.35
C TYR A 159 6.41 9.30 13.79
N MET A 160 7.05 9.79 12.74
CA MET A 160 8.20 9.14 12.11
C MET A 160 9.40 9.00 13.06
N LEU A 161 9.73 10.05 13.81
CA LEU A 161 10.85 10.04 14.75
C LEU A 161 10.65 9.01 15.86
N ARG A 162 9.44 8.95 16.46
CA ARG A 162 9.07 7.96 17.47
C ARG A 162 9.31 6.53 16.97
N HIS A 163 8.78 6.20 15.81
CA HIS A 163 8.86 4.84 15.27
C HIS A 163 10.26 4.48 14.78
N ARG A 164 10.96 5.38 14.12
CA ARG A 164 12.36 5.15 13.73
C ARG A 164 13.25 4.87 14.94
N ASN A 165 13.04 5.58 16.06
CA ASN A 165 13.79 5.34 17.28
C ASN A 165 13.45 3.99 17.93
N SER A 166 12.16 3.64 18.00
CA SER A 166 11.69 2.39 18.61
C SER A 166 12.05 1.15 17.80
N LEU A 167 12.29 1.29 16.49
CA LEU A 167 12.61 0.19 15.57
C LEU A 167 14.10 0.11 15.24
N LYS A 168 14.97 0.85 15.95
CA LYS A 168 16.42 0.67 15.83
C LYS A 168 16.79 -0.77 16.17
N GLY A 169 17.52 -1.42 15.25
CA GLY A 169 17.89 -2.83 15.37
C GLY A 169 16.94 -3.83 14.70
N LEU A 170 15.82 -3.37 14.14
CA LEU A 170 14.98 -4.19 13.26
C LEU A 170 15.43 -4.03 11.81
N GLU A 171 16.63 -4.56 11.50
CA GLU A 171 17.31 -4.33 10.22
C GLU A 171 16.59 -4.95 9.02
N GLU A 172 15.80 -6.00 9.22
CA GLU A 172 15.01 -6.65 8.17
C GLU A 172 13.80 -5.84 7.71
N THR A 173 13.40 -4.81 8.46
CA THR A 173 12.27 -3.93 8.11
C THR A 173 12.75 -2.60 7.56
N GLN A 174 12.54 -2.36 6.27
CA GLN A 174 12.76 -1.05 5.69
C GLN A 174 11.60 -0.11 6.01
N VAL A 175 11.83 0.90 6.85
CA VAL A 175 10.85 1.95 7.16
C VAL A 175 10.96 3.07 6.13
N VAL A 176 9.87 3.35 5.41
CA VAL A 176 9.79 4.36 4.35
C VAL A 176 8.67 5.34 4.67
N SER A 177 9.00 6.61 4.79
CA SER A 177 8.01 7.69 4.85
C SER A 177 7.65 8.16 3.44
N GLU A 178 6.40 8.51 3.25
CA GLU A 178 5.94 9.23 2.06
C GLU A 178 5.05 10.39 2.54
N ASP A 179 5.62 11.57 2.63
CA ASP A 179 4.87 12.77 2.89
C ASP A 179 4.17 13.29 1.61
N ASN A 180 3.40 14.35 1.75
CA ASN A 180 2.58 14.86 0.65
C ASN A 180 3.42 15.34 -0.53
N GLU A 181 4.58 15.95 -0.30
CA GLU A 181 5.47 16.42 -1.37
C GLU A 181 6.16 15.26 -2.09
N GLU A 182 6.57 14.23 -1.35
CA GLU A 182 7.20 13.04 -1.90
C GLU A 182 6.23 12.18 -2.72
N MET A 183 4.93 12.23 -2.42
CA MET A 183 3.91 11.50 -3.16
C MET A 183 3.53 12.17 -4.49
N LEU A 184 3.68 13.50 -4.60
CA LEU A 184 3.27 14.23 -5.80
C LEU A 184 4.18 13.96 -6.99
N GLY A 185 3.57 13.51 -8.11
CA GLY A 185 4.27 13.23 -9.35
C GLY A 185 5.26 12.07 -9.29
N THR A 186 5.08 11.12 -8.39
CA THR A 186 6.00 9.97 -8.21
C THR A 186 5.34 8.62 -8.48
N TYR A 187 4.11 8.61 -8.96
CA TYR A 187 3.37 7.42 -9.32
C TYR A 187 3.01 7.43 -10.81
N ALA A 188 3.28 6.31 -11.48
CA ALA A 188 2.73 6.00 -12.79
C ALA A 188 1.51 5.10 -12.56
N MET A 189 0.34 5.60 -12.86
CA MET A 189 -0.92 4.94 -12.54
C MET A 189 -1.76 4.70 -13.80
N ILE A 190 -2.61 3.67 -13.75
CA ILE A 190 -3.65 3.39 -14.74
C ILE A 190 -4.98 3.27 -14.00
N ASP A 191 -5.99 3.97 -14.48
CA ASP A 191 -7.34 3.92 -13.94
C ASP A 191 -8.17 2.73 -14.51
N PRO A 192 -9.37 2.45 -13.97
CA PRO A 192 -10.22 1.36 -14.48
C PRO A 192 -10.66 1.52 -15.95
N GLN A 193 -10.60 2.71 -16.53
CA GLN A 193 -10.85 2.97 -17.94
C GLN A 193 -9.61 2.74 -18.83
N GLY A 194 -8.50 2.34 -18.22
CA GLY A 194 -7.23 2.13 -18.92
C GLY A 194 -6.46 3.41 -19.20
N ARG A 195 -6.85 4.57 -18.65
CA ARG A 195 -6.13 5.82 -18.85
C ARG A 195 -4.90 5.88 -17.94
N ALA A 196 -3.77 6.31 -18.50
CA ALA A 196 -2.61 6.65 -17.69
C ALA A 196 -2.88 7.95 -16.91
N TYR A 197 -2.40 8.04 -15.65
CA TYR A 197 -2.55 9.27 -14.87
C TYR A 197 -1.45 9.44 -13.82
N THR A 198 -1.30 10.70 -13.38
CA THR A 198 -0.42 11.14 -12.29
C THR A 198 -1.18 12.00 -11.29
N ASN A 199 -0.61 12.22 -10.12
CA ASN A 199 -1.17 13.09 -9.08
C ASN A 199 -0.39 14.41 -8.94
N LEU A 200 -0.02 15.02 -10.06
CA LEU A 200 0.69 16.29 -10.07
C LEU A 200 -0.20 17.44 -9.53
N HIS A 201 0.42 18.36 -8.77
CA HIS A 201 -0.25 19.55 -8.21
C HIS A 201 -1.49 19.26 -7.34
N GLY A 202 -1.54 18.10 -6.68
CA GLY A 202 -2.62 17.76 -5.76
C GLY A 202 -3.96 17.41 -6.43
N CYS A 203 -3.95 17.12 -7.73
CA CYS A 203 -5.10 16.60 -8.48
C CYS A 203 -4.66 15.52 -9.46
N TYR A 204 -5.61 14.72 -9.95
CA TYR A 204 -5.29 13.71 -10.96
C TYR A 204 -5.34 14.29 -12.38
N HIS A 205 -4.29 13.97 -13.14
CA HIS A 205 -4.14 14.32 -14.56
C HIS A 205 -4.16 13.04 -15.37
N TYR A 206 -5.15 12.91 -16.23
CA TYR A 206 -5.40 11.71 -17.03
C TYR A 206 -4.95 11.87 -18.48
N SER A 207 -4.48 10.78 -19.09
CA SER A 207 -4.31 10.72 -20.54
C SER A 207 -5.66 10.86 -21.25
N LYS A 208 -5.65 11.47 -22.44
CA LYS A 208 -6.86 11.68 -23.24
C LYS A 208 -7.46 10.38 -23.77
N GLN A 209 -6.62 9.37 -23.96
CA GLN A 209 -6.97 8.08 -24.54
C GLN A 209 -6.51 6.94 -23.63
N SER A 210 -7.21 5.82 -23.73
CA SER A 210 -6.85 4.61 -22.99
C SER A 210 -5.53 4.01 -23.49
N ALA A 211 -4.72 3.52 -22.57
CA ALA A 211 -3.52 2.73 -22.88
C ALA A 211 -3.85 1.41 -23.61
N VAL A 212 -5.10 0.94 -23.51
CA VAL A 212 -5.57 -0.23 -24.28
C VAL A 212 -5.65 0.09 -25.76
N ASP A 213 -6.06 1.32 -26.11
CA ASP A 213 -6.25 1.72 -27.50
C ASP A 213 -4.96 2.17 -28.18
N ILE A 214 -4.11 2.91 -27.46
CA ILE A 214 -2.93 3.58 -28.04
C ILE A 214 -1.58 3.06 -27.53
N GLY A 215 -1.60 2.05 -26.64
CA GLY A 215 -0.43 1.53 -25.96
C GLY A 215 -0.01 2.37 -24.74
N PHE A 216 0.55 1.70 -23.72
CA PHE A 216 0.92 2.36 -22.45
C PHE A 216 1.92 3.51 -22.65
N SER A 217 2.94 3.32 -23.48
CA SER A 217 3.98 4.34 -23.70
C SER A 217 3.41 5.63 -24.26
N THR A 218 2.46 5.53 -25.20
CA THR A 218 1.81 6.70 -25.81
C THR A 218 0.86 7.38 -24.83
N ALA A 219 0.07 6.62 -24.07
CA ALA A 219 -0.81 7.16 -23.04
C ALA A 219 0.00 7.82 -21.91
N TRP A 220 1.08 7.19 -21.47
CA TRP A 220 1.98 7.72 -20.45
C TRP A 220 2.67 9.02 -20.91
N ALA A 221 3.11 9.10 -22.16
CA ALA A 221 3.74 10.32 -22.71
C ALA A 221 2.83 11.56 -22.60
N GLN A 222 1.51 11.39 -22.52
CA GLN A 222 0.57 12.52 -22.37
C GLN A 222 0.54 13.12 -20.96
N VAL A 223 1.06 12.41 -19.95
CA VAL A 223 0.99 12.81 -18.53
C VAL A 223 2.33 12.74 -17.80
N MET A 224 3.39 12.24 -18.46
CA MET A 224 4.69 12.00 -17.82
C MET A 224 5.45 13.26 -17.42
N ASP A 225 5.14 14.41 -17.98
CA ASP A 225 5.76 15.69 -17.61
C ASP A 225 5.56 16.03 -16.14
N GLY A 226 4.54 15.44 -15.52
CA GLY A 226 4.29 15.53 -14.10
C GLY A 226 5.07 14.52 -13.25
N PHE A 227 5.86 13.60 -13.84
CA PHE A 227 6.59 12.56 -13.11
C PHE A 227 8.01 13.02 -12.76
N SER A 228 8.37 12.94 -11.49
CA SER A 228 9.70 13.25 -10.99
C SER A 228 10.46 11.98 -10.60
N GLN A 229 11.38 11.56 -11.47
CA GLN A 229 12.25 10.42 -11.18
C GLN A 229 13.10 10.64 -9.93
N ARG A 230 13.58 11.86 -9.70
CA ARG A 230 14.37 12.21 -8.50
C ARG A 230 13.58 11.99 -7.23
N ARG A 231 12.33 12.49 -7.15
CA ARG A 231 11.45 12.26 -5.99
C ARG A 231 11.10 10.78 -5.84
N PHE A 232 10.85 10.08 -6.95
CA PHE A 232 10.59 8.64 -6.95
C PHE A 232 11.74 7.85 -6.31
N ILE A 233 12.99 8.15 -6.67
CA ILE A 233 14.18 7.52 -6.07
C ILE A 233 14.30 7.88 -4.59
N ASN A 234 14.20 9.17 -4.25
CA ASN A 234 14.36 9.67 -2.88
C ASN A 234 13.38 9.04 -1.89
N ARG A 235 12.12 8.84 -2.29
CA ARG A 235 11.11 8.15 -1.45
C ARG A 235 11.27 6.62 -1.42
N GLY A 236 12.39 6.10 -1.93
CA GLY A 236 12.63 4.65 -2.00
C GLY A 236 11.75 3.93 -3.03
N GLY A 237 11.43 4.59 -4.15
CA GLY A 237 10.69 3.97 -5.25
C GLY A 237 11.47 2.86 -5.94
N GLU A 238 12.80 2.97 -5.98
CA GLU A 238 13.70 1.88 -6.38
C GLU A 238 13.98 0.98 -5.18
N TRP A 239 13.68 -0.29 -5.33
CA TRP A 239 13.94 -1.30 -4.32
C TRP A 239 14.17 -2.66 -4.99
N SER A 240 15.04 -3.48 -4.38
CA SER A 240 15.25 -4.86 -4.86
C SER A 240 14.02 -5.71 -4.54
N TRP A 241 13.19 -5.94 -5.56
CA TRP A 241 11.95 -6.72 -5.44
C TRP A 241 12.19 -8.24 -5.58
N GLY A 242 13.45 -8.70 -5.41
CA GLY A 242 13.79 -10.10 -5.63
C GLY A 242 13.87 -10.44 -7.12
N LYS A 243 14.65 -9.66 -7.88
CA LYS A 243 15.03 -10.02 -9.28
C LYS A 243 15.62 -11.42 -9.27
N ASN A 244 15.18 -12.27 -10.17
CA ASN A 244 15.65 -13.64 -10.42
C ASN A 244 15.03 -14.77 -9.57
N GLY A 245 13.79 -14.66 -9.13
CA GLY A 245 13.09 -15.79 -8.50
C GLY A 245 13.61 -16.18 -7.11
N ASN A 246 14.64 -15.52 -6.60
CA ASN A 246 15.10 -15.68 -5.24
C ASN A 246 14.08 -14.99 -4.32
N ARG A 247 13.22 -15.81 -3.72
CA ARG A 247 12.36 -15.37 -2.62
C ARG A 247 13.26 -14.84 -1.52
N ILE A 248 12.99 -13.63 -1.04
CA ILE A 248 13.64 -13.13 0.15
C ILE A 248 13.25 -14.09 1.29
N PRO A 249 14.20 -14.82 1.90
CA PRO A 249 13.87 -15.69 3.01
C PRO A 249 13.25 -14.84 4.13
N LEU A 250 12.05 -15.22 4.57
CA LEU A 250 11.50 -14.64 5.79
C LEU A 250 12.20 -15.28 6.98
N PRO A 251 12.53 -14.51 8.02
CA PRO A 251 12.93 -15.12 9.28
C PRO A 251 11.78 -16.02 9.75
N VAL A 252 12.08 -17.28 9.99
CA VAL A 252 11.13 -18.21 10.58
C VAL A 252 10.89 -17.72 12.00
N VAL A 253 9.66 -17.32 12.29
CA VAL A 253 9.23 -17.10 13.68
C VAL A 253 8.96 -18.50 14.22
N GLU A 254 9.85 -19.01 15.05
CA GLU A 254 9.58 -20.19 15.88
C GLU A 254 8.44 -19.81 16.84
N ASP A 255 7.42 -20.68 16.92
CA ASP A 255 6.25 -20.53 17.80
C ASP A 255 6.61 -20.48 19.29
#